data_3075c05c6a891540ce056bc4a8e05179
#
_entry.id   3075c05c6a891540ce056bc4a8e05179
#
_cell.length_a   1.000
_cell.length_b   1.000
_cell.length_c   1.000
_cell.angle_alpha   90.00
_cell.angle_beta   90.00
_cell.angle_gamma   90.00
#
_symmetry.space_group_name_H-M   'P 1'
#
loop_
_entity.id
_entity.type
_entity.pdbx_description
1 polymer ?
#
loop_
_entity_poly.entity_id
_entity_poly.type
_entity_poly.pdbx_seq_one_letter_code
_entity_poly.pdbx_strand_id
1 'polypeptide(L)'
;GKDIDTLSNKRIDLISISGHKIFGPKGIGALVTRLRNFNKPPLQPLFFGGGQQAKLRPGTLPVHLIVGLGTAAKIAKKNLKKRQEQNKKIYDQIIKLMKSLNGNLNGDEKYLLGNCINFSIPTVDAEAFMLTTKDLISISNGSACTSSSYEPSHVIKAMNNNENIIKGAVRISWCHLTENKIPVEEIKERLQNII
;
A
#
# COMPACT_ATOMS: atom_id res chain seq x y z
N GLY A 1 -8.47 4.79 2.97
CA GLY A 1 -8.55 6.14 2.47
C GLY A 1 -8.01 6.34 1.06
N LYS A 2 -8.11 5.34 0.17
CA LYS A 2 -7.69 5.48 -1.23
C LYS A 2 -8.87 5.92 -2.08
N ASP A 3 -8.61 6.85 -2.99
CA ASP A 3 -9.57 7.25 -4.01
C ASP A 3 -9.72 6.13 -5.05
N ILE A 4 -10.96 5.88 -5.47
CA ILE A 4 -11.32 4.87 -6.45
C ILE A 4 -11.95 5.46 -7.73
N ASP A 5 -12.07 6.78 -7.83
CA ASP A 5 -12.73 7.42 -8.97
C ASP A 5 -11.99 7.13 -10.28
N THR A 6 -10.66 7.02 -10.24
CA THR A 6 -9.84 6.61 -11.39
C THR A 6 -10.18 5.21 -11.91
N LEU A 7 -10.72 4.33 -11.07
CA LEU A 7 -11.16 2.98 -11.46
C LEU A 7 -12.44 2.98 -12.30
N SER A 8 -13.14 4.11 -12.38
CA SER A 8 -14.28 4.30 -13.27
C SER A 8 -13.90 4.46 -14.74
N ASN A 9 -12.58 4.60 -15.05
CA ASN A 9 -12.08 4.74 -16.41
C ASN A 9 -12.61 3.63 -17.33
N LYS A 10 -13.16 4.03 -18.47
CA LYS A 10 -13.78 3.10 -19.44
C LYS A 10 -12.81 2.06 -20.02
N ARG A 11 -11.49 2.25 -19.91
CA ARG A 11 -10.48 1.29 -20.34
C ARG A 11 -10.24 0.14 -19.37
N ILE A 12 -10.78 0.24 -18.15
CA ILE A 12 -10.62 -0.80 -17.11
C ILE A 12 -11.83 -1.74 -17.18
N ASP A 13 -11.60 -3.00 -17.47
CA ASP A 13 -12.63 -4.03 -17.56
C ASP A 13 -12.68 -4.94 -16.33
N LEU A 14 -11.54 -5.11 -15.65
CA LEU A 14 -11.39 -6.04 -14.54
C LEU A 14 -10.68 -5.33 -13.35
N ILE A 15 -11.22 -5.51 -12.14
CA ILE A 15 -10.60 -4.98 -10.92
C ILE A 15 -10.57 -6.08 -9.86
N SER A 16 -9.38 -6.46 -9.41
CA SER A 16 -9.17 -7.35 -8.28
C SER A 16 -9.18 -6.58 -6.96
N ILE A 17 -9.90 -7.09 -5.96
CA ILE A 17 -9.99 -6.50 -4.62
C ILE A 17 -9.66 -7.56 -3.58
N SER A 18 -8.81 -7.22 -2.60
CA SER A 18 -8.55 -8.05 -1.41
C SER A 18 -9.23 -7.45 -0.19
N GLY A 19 -10.06 -8.23 0.51
CA GLY A 19 -10.87 -7.74 1.63
C GLY A 19 -10.03 -7.17 2.78
N HIS A 20 -8.95 -7.86 3.16
CA HIS A 20 -8.08 -7.42 4.26
C HIS A 20 -7.37 -6.06 3.99
N LYS A 21 -7.22 -5.66 2.73
CA LYS A 21 -6.62 -4.35 2.38
C LYS A 21 -7.56 -3.15 2.56
N ILE A 22 -8.83 -3.43 2.84
CA ILE A 22 -9.83 -2.43 3.21
C ILE A 22 -10.38 -2.67 4.63
N PHE A 23 -9.62 -3.36 5.48
CA PHE A 23 -9.98 -3.72 6.86
C PHE A 23 -11.16 -4.70 6.95
N GLY A 24 -11.40 -5.49 5.91
CA GLY A 24 -12.30 -6.62 5.90
C GLY A 24 -11.62 -7.93 6.31
N PRO A 25 -12.34 -9.05 6.32
CA PRO A 25 -11.78 -10.35 6.69
C PRO A 25 -10.67 -10.80 5.74
N LYS A 26 -9.70 -11.56 6.27
CA LYS A 26 -8.77 -12.35 5.46
C LYS A 26 -9.53 -13.51 4.79
N GLY A 27 -9.01 -14.00 3.67
CA GLY A 27 -9.60 -15.13 2.94
C GLY A 27 -10.72 -14.77 1.97
N ILE A 28 -11.07 -13.49 1.83
CA ILE A 28 -12.07 -13.00 0.89
C ILE A 28 -11.54 -11.88 0.01
N GLY A 29 -11.98 -11.88 -1.24
CA GLY A 29 -11.77 -10.83 -2.21
C GLY A 29 -12.90 -10.79 -3.22
N ALA A 30 -12.80 -9.91 -4.19
CA ALA A 30 -13.75 -9.79 -5.28
C ALA A 30 -13.04 -9.50 -6.61
N LEU A 31 -13.60 -10.02 -7.69
CA LEU A 31 -13.29 -9.61 -9.04
C LEU A 31 -14.48 -8.83 -9.60
N VAL A 32 -14.30 -7.53 -9.79
CA VAL A 32 -15.29 -6.68 -10.44
C VAL A 32 -15.09 -6.79 -11.95
N THR A 33 -16.15 -7.09 -12.68
CA THR A 33 -16.11 -7.21 -14.14
C THR A 33 -17.04 -6.17 -14.76
N ARG A 34 -16.54 -5.41 -15.73
CA ARG A 34 -17.34 -4.45 -16.46
C ARG A 34 -18.10 -5.15 -17.59
N LEU A 35 -19.39 -4.90 -17.69
CA LEU A 35 -20.18 -5.32 -18.83
C LEU A 35 -20.06 -4.25 -19.95
N ARG A 36 -19.76 -4.68 -21.16
CA ARG A 36 -19.81 -3.83 -22.37
C ARG A 36 -20.95 -4.30 -23.25
N ASN A 37 -21.94 -3.47 -23.48
CA ASN A 37 -23.14 -3.83 -24.24
C ASN A 37 -23.75 -5.16 -23.77
N PHE A 38 -23.87 -5.33 -22.43
CA PHE A 38 -24.32 -6.55 -21.75
C PHE A 38 -23.41 -7.77 -21.89
N ASN A 39 -22.28 -7.68 -22.61
CA ASN A 39 -21.30 -8.74 -22.74
C ASN A 39 -20.29 -8.69 -21.60
N LYS A 40 -20.02 -9.86 -21.00
CA LYS A 40 -18.95 -10.04 -20.02
C LYS A 40 -17.58 -10.09 -20.72
N PRO A 41 -16.50 -9.66 -20.05
CA PRO A 41 -15.14 -9.96 -20.52
C PRO A 41 -14.96 -11.46 -20.74
N PRO A 42 -14.15 -11.90 -21.74
CA PRO A 42 -13.93 -13.30 -22.07
C PRO A 42 -13.05 -14.02 -21.03
N LEU A 43 -13.61 -14.22 -19.85
CA LEU A 43 -12.93 -14.90 -18.74
C LEU A 43 -13.19 -16.41 -18.82
N GLN A 44 -12.12 -17.17 -18.60
CA GLN A 44 -12.17 -18.61 -18.38
C GLN A 44 -12.01 -18.93 -16.89
N PRO A 45 -12.79 -19.89 -16.33
CA PRO A 45 -12.60 -20.31 -14.96
C PRO A 45 -11.28 -21.05 -14.81
N LEU A 46 -10.57 -20.84 -13.69
CA LEU A 46 -9.37 -21.61 -13.33
C LEU A 46 -9.72 -22.93 -12.65
N PHE A 47 -10.93 -23.03 -12.08
CA PHE A 47 -11.46 -24.23 -11.42
C PHE A 47 -12.82 -24.57 -11.98
N PHE A 48 -13.12 -25.85 -12.11
CA PHE A 48 -14.38 -26.37 -12.62
C PHE A 48 -15.18 -27.03 -11.49
N GLY A 49 -16.50 -27.02 -11.60
CA GLY A 49 -17.41 -27.57 -10.61
C GLY A 49 -18.82 -26.97 -10.72
N GLY A 50 -19.46 -26.63 -9.61
CA GLY A 50 -20.78 -26.04 -9.58
C GLY A 50 -20.91 -24.68 -10.25
N GLY A 51 -22.13 -24.19 -10.40
CA GLY A 51 -22.47 -22.96 -11.14
C GLY A 51 -22.26 -21.65 -10.37
N GLN A 52 -21.64 -21.68 -9.18
CA GLN A 52 -21.50 -20.50 -8.33
C GLN A 52 -20.67 -19.40 -9.03
N GLN A 53 -20.94 -18.16 -8.64
CA GLN A 53 -20.25 -16.96 -9.18
C GLN A 53 -20.22 -16.93 -10.71
N ALA A 54 -21.37 -17.15 -11.34
CA ALA A 54 -21.55 -17.17 -12.80
C ALA A 54 -20.63 -18.19 -13.50
N LYS A 55 -20.39 -19.34 -12.88
CA LYS A 55 -19.50 -20.43 -13.34
C LYS A 55 -18.01 -20.07 -13.38
N LEU A 56 -17.62 -18.92 -12.85
CA LEU A 56 -16.19 -18.49 -12.82
C LEU A 56 -15.47 -19.00 -11.57
N ARG A 57 -16.18 -19.23 -10.48
CA ARG A 57 -15.58 -19.68 -9.21
C ARG A 57 -16.53 -20.63 -8.51
N PRO A 58 -16.37 -21.96 -8.66
CA PRO A 58 -17.19 -22.97 -8.01
C PRO A 58 -16.92 -23.04 -6.50
N GLY A 59 -17.81 -23.69 -5.77
CA GLY A 59 -17.73 -23.95 -4.34
C GLY A 59 -18.77 -23.18 -3.55
N THR A 60 -19.20 -23.75 -2.43
CA THR A 60 -20.15 -23.12 -1.50
C THR A 60 -19.62 -21.76 -1.03
N LEU A 61 -20.48 -20.76 -1.07
CA LEU A 61 -20.06 -19.38 -0.76
C LEU A 61 -19.81 -19.20 0.74
N PRO A 62 -18.67 -18.61 1.13
CA PRO A 62 -18.37 -18.27 2.52
C PRO A 62 -19.14 -17.00 2.92
N VAL A 63 -20.45 -17.14 3.20
CA VAL A 63 -21.38 -16.02 3.40
C VAL A 63 -20.89 -15.02 4.44
N HIS A 64 -20.36 -15.50 5.56
CA HIS A 64 -19.83 -14.65 6.64
C HIS A 64 -18.67 -13.74 6.16
N LEU A 65 -17.78 -14.25 5.33
CA LEU A 65 -16.67 -13.47 4.76
C LEU A 65 -17.18 -12.45 3.72
N ILE A 66 -18.18 -12.85 2.92
CA ILE A 66 -18.80 -11.97 1.91
C ILE A 66 -19.49 -10.79 2.59
N VAL A 67 -20.27 -11.05 3.66
CA VAL A 67 -20.92 -10.00 4.45
C VAL A 67 -19.88 -9.09 5.10
N GLY A 68 -18.79 -9.67 5.63
CA GLY A 68 -17.67 -8.91 6.19
C GLY A 68 -16.99 -8.00 5.16
N LEU A 69 -16.76 -8.49 3.94
CA LEU A 69 -16.21 -7.68 2.83
C LEU A 69 -17.16 -6.52 2.47
N GLY A 70 -18.46 -6.80 2.32
CA GLY A 70 -19.47 -5.78 2.02
C GLY A 70 -19.54 -4.70 3.10
N THR A 71 -19.51 -5.10 4.37
CA THR A 71 -19.47 -4.17 5.51
C THR A 71 -18.21 -3.31 5.50
N ALA A 72 -17.03 -3.90 5.26
CA ALA A 72 -15.78 -3.16 5.15
C ALA A 72 -15.81 -2.14 4.02
N ALA A 73 -16.35 -2.49 2.85
CA ALA A 73 -16.51 -1.58 1.72
C ALA A 73 -17.44 -0.40 2.05
N LYS A 74 -18.56 -0.68 2.72
CA LYS A 74 -19.52 0.36 3.17
C LYS A 74 -18.86 1.33 4.14
N ILE A 75 -18.11 0.82 5.14
CA ILE A 75 -17.39 1.64 6.12
C ILE A 75 -16.28 2.44 5.43
N ALA A 76 -15.52 1.84 4.52
CA ALA A 76 -14.48 2.52 3.77
C ALA A 76 -15.03 3.70 2.96
N LYS A 77 -16.15 3.51 2.24
CA LYS A 77 -16.82 4.57 1.49
C LYS A 77 -17.31 5.69 2.40
N LYS A 78 -18.00 5.34 3.50
CA LYS A 78 -18.54 6.33 4.46
C LYS A 78 -17.46 7.23 5.06
N ASN A 79 -16.28 6.66 5.36
CA ASN A 79 -15.22 7.36 6.06
C ASN A 79 -14.07 7.84 5.14
N LEU A 80 -14.23 7.80 3.83
CA LEU A 80 -13.16 8.08 2.88
C LEU A 80 -12.46 9.42 3.14
N LYS A 81 -13.21 10.53 3.16
CA LYS A 81 -12.68 11.88 3.39
C LYS A 81 -11.96 11.99 4.74
N LYS A 82 -12.60 11.53 5.82
CA LYS A 82 -11.99 11.56 7.16
C LYS A 82 -10.67 10.79 7.22
N ARG A 83 -10.60 9.63 6.55
CA ARG A 83 -9.37 8.81 6.46
C ARG A 83 -8.29 9.51 5.63
N GLN A 84 -8.65 10.19 4.55
CA GLN A 84 -7.71 10.96 3.74
C GLN A 84 -7.12 12.13 4.51
N GLU A 85 -7.95 12.89 5.23
CA GLU A 85 -7.50 14.00 6.08
C GLU A 85 -6.53 13.53 7.18
N GLN A 86 -6.83 12.40 7.82
CA GLN A 86 -5.97 11.81 8.83
C GLN A 86 -4.64 11.32 8.24
N ASN A 87 -4.70 10.63 7.12
CA ASN A 87 -3.50 10.17 6.41
C ASN A 87 -2.61 11.35 5.98
N LYS A 88 -3.21 12.47 5.56
CA LYS A 88 -2.48 13.67 5.18
C LYS A 88 -1.68 14.28 6.34
N LYS A 89 -2.23 14.30 7.54
CA LYS A 89 -1.51 14.80 8.73
C LYS A 89 -0.22 14.02 9.00
N ILE A 90 -0.26 12.71 8.81
CA ILE A 90 0.93 11.85 8.95
C ILE A 90 1.87 12.04 7.77
N TYR A 91 1.33 12.12 6.55
CA TYR A 91 2.10 12.41 5.34
C TYR A 91 2.95 13.67 5.49
N ASP A 92 2.35 14.77 5.95
CA ASP A 92 3.04 16.05 6.12
C ASP A 92 4.21 15.95 7.15
N GLN A 93 4.06 15.13 8.20
CA GLN A 93 5.14 14.88 9.18
C GLN A 93 6.28 14.07 8.57
N ILE A 94 5.97 13.03 7.79
CA ILE A 94 6.98 12.18 7.15
C ILE A 94 7.73 12.94 6.05
N ILE A 95 7.05 13.77 5.27
CA ILE A 95 7.70 14.66 4.30
C ILE A 95 8.65 15.64 4.99
N LYS A 96 8.23 16.20 6.14
CA LYS A 96 9.11 17.08 6.93
C LYS A 96 10.35 16.32 7.43
N LEU A 97 10.19 15.10 7.94
CA LEU A 97 11.31 14.23 8.34
C LEU A 97 12.25 13.98 7.16
N MET A 98 11.73 13.51 6.03
CA MET A 98 12.52 13.23 4.82
C MET A 98 13.36 14.45 4.41
N LYS A 99 12.72 15.63 4.30
CA LYS A 99 13.41 16.87 3.92
C LYS A 99 14.49 17.28 4.93
N SER A 100 14.23 17.09 6.23
CA SER A 100 15.21 17.44 7.29
C SER A 100 16.45 16.54 7.30
N LEU A 101 16.40 15.39 6.63
CA LEU A 101 17.48 14.42 6.47
C LEU A 101 18.08 14.44 5.05
N ASN A 102 17.78 15.45 4.25
CA ASN A 102 18.18 15.54 2.84
C ASN A 102 17.77 14.31 2.02
N GLY A 103 16.65 13.68 2.39
CA GLY A 103 16.14 12.49 1.72
C GLY A 103 15.53 12.80 0.36
N ASN A 104 15.65 11.86 -0.55
CA ASN A 104 15.13 11.92 -1.90
C ASN A 104 13.88 11.05 -2.03
N LEU A 105 12.78 11.59 -2.51
CA LEU A 105 11.57 10.82 -2.82
C LEU A 105 11.84 9.86 -3.99
N ASN A 106 11.52 8.59 -3.81
CA ASN A 106 11.55 7.58 -4.86
C ASN A 106 10.17 7.52 -5.54
N GLY A 107 9.93 8.40 -6.50
CA GLY A 107 8.67 8.52 -7.21
C GLY A 107 8.30 9.97 -7.48
N ASP A 108 7.07 10.17 -7.95
CA ASP A 108 6.50 11.48 -8.23
C ASP A 108 5.42 11.80 -7.18
N GLU A 109 5.59 12.90 -6.45
CA GLU A 109 4.69 13.35 -5.38
C GLU A 109 3.24 13.48 -5.87
N LYS A 110 3.04 13.88 -7.13
CA LYS A 110 1.72 14.04 -7.75
C LYS A 110 0.89 12.74 -7.76
N TYR A 111 1.55 11.58 -7.78
CA TYR A 111 0.90 10.27 -7.90
C TYR A 111 0.93 9.46 -6.60
N LEU A 112 1.33 10.04 -5.48
CA LEU A 112 1.34 9.37 -4.19
C LEU A 112 -0.09 9.14 -3.66
N LEU A 113 -0.29 8.00 -3.02
CA LEU A 113 -1.58 7.64 -2.43
C LEU A 113 -1.88 8.35 -1.09
N GLY A 114 -0.92 9.12 -0.55
CA GLY A 114 -1.07 9.84 0.71
C GLY A 114 -1.07 8.99 1.98
N ASN A 115 -0.78 7.69 1.87
CA ASN A 115 -0.67 6.75 3.00
C ASN A 115 0.51 5.78 2.89
N CYS A 116 1.41 6.07 1.99
CA CYS A 116 2.64 5.32 1.78
C CYS A 116 3.63 6.24 1.06
N ILE A 117 4.89 6.21 1.48
CA ILE A 117 5.98 6.93 0.85
C ILE A 117 7.19 6.01 0.77
N ASN A 118 7.93 6.09 -0.33
CA ASN A 118 9.25 5.52 -0.44
C ASN A 118 10.25 6.64 -0.67
N PHE A 119 11.30 6.68 0.12
CA PHE A 119 12.37 7.66 0.00
C PHE A 119 13.72 7.06 0.39
N SER A 120 14.79 7.69 -0.03
CA SER A 120 16.14 7.31 0.31
C SER A 120 16.86 8.46 0.98
N ILE A 121 17.68 8.16 2.00
CA ILE A 121 18.64 9.09 2.56
C ILE A 121 20.00 8.67 1.99
N PRO A 122 20.69 9.50 1.19
CA PRO A 122 21.85 9.08 0.40
C PRO A 122 23.03 8.51 1.19
N THR A 123 23.14 8.90 2.47
CA THR A 123 24.23 8.51 3.38
C THR A 123 23.84 7.41 4.35
N VAL A 124 22.58 6.94 4.33
CA VAL A 124 22.07 5.95 5.28
C VAL A 124 21.59 4.73 4.52
N ASP A 125 22.12 3.57 4.88
CA ASP A 125 21.62 2.28 4.42
C ASP A 125 20.23 1.99 5.04
N ALA A 126 19.35 1.39 4.26
CA ALA A 126 17.97 1.10 4.70
C ALA A 126 17.92 0.19 5.93
N GLU A 127 18.83 -0.78 6.05
CA GLU A 127 18.92 -1.69 7.18
C GLU A 127 19.36 -0.94 8.45
N ALA A 128 20.37 -0.06 8.33
CA ALA A 128 20.80 0.80 9.42
C ALA A 128 19.65 1.70 9.90
N PHE A 129 18.88 2.28 8.96
CA PHE A 129 17.68 3.03 9.31
C PHE A 129 16.68 2.17 10.10
N MET A 130 16.35 0.98 9.59
CA MET A 130 15.39 0.07 10.22
C MET A 130 15.82 -0.31 11.64
N LEU A 131 17.09 -0.68 11.83
CA LEU A 131 17.63 -1.08 13.14
C LEU A 131 17.64 0.06 14.15
N THR A 132 18.03 1.26 13.71
CA THR A 132 18.14 2.44 14.56
C THR A 132 16.77 2.94 15.06
N THR A 133 15.70 2.70 14.29
CA THR A 133 14.36 3.21 14.60
C THR A 133 13.33 2.13 14.92
N LYS A 134 13.74 0.87 15.10
CA LYS A 134 12.85 -0.30 15.26
C LYS A 134 11.85 -0.23 16.41
N ASP A 135 12.18 0.50 17.46
CA ASP A 135 11.35 0.73 18.63
C ASP A 135 10.39 1.94 18.48
N LEU A 136 10.64 2.79 17.51
CA LEU A 136 9.84 3.98 17.24
C LEU A 136 8.84 3.76 16.10
N ILE A 137 9.26 3.13 15.01
CA ILE A 137 8.43 2.90 13.83
C ILE A 137 8.78 1.57 13.15
N SER A 138 7.78 0.98 12.51
CA SER A 138 7.97 -0.20 11.64
C SER A 138 8.02 0.27 10.18
N ILE A 139 9.15 0.04 9.53
CA ILE A 139 9.38 0.41 8.13
C ILE A 139 9.86 -0.80 7.32
N SER A 140 9.94 -0.67 6.02
CA SER A 140 10.37 -1.74 5.12
C SER A 140 11.39 -1.21 4.11
N ASN A 141 12.40 -2.00 3.80
CA ASN A 141 13.42 -1.71 2.79
C ASN A 141 13.05 -2.15 1.35
N GLY A 142 11.88 -2.72 1.16
CA GLY A 142 11.50 -3.23 -0.16
C GLY A 142 10.13 -3.88 -0.19
N SER A 143 9.99 -5.02 -0.84
CA SER A 143 8.74 -5.77 -0.82
C SER A 143 8.62 -6.57 0.48
N ALA A 144 7.51 -6.40 1.19
CA ALA A 144 7.21 -7.15 2.41
C ALA A 144 7.13 -8.69 2.19
N CYS A 145 6.96 -9.13 0.93
CA CYS A 145 6.81 -10.54 0.57
C CYS A 145 8.15 -11.26 0.39
N THR A 146 9.26 -10.54 0.23
CA THR A 146 10.62 -11.09 0.07
C THR A 146 11.53 -10.76 1.25
N SER A 147 10.96 -10.54 2.42
CA SER A 147 11.66 -10.13 3.64
C SER A 147 12.71 -11.14 4.17
N SER A 148 12.81 -12.32 3.57
CA SER A 148 13.86 -13.29 3.88
C SER A 148 15.18 -13.04 3.14
N SER A 149 15.21 -12.16 2.15
CA SER A 149 16.42 -11.73 1.45
C SER A 149 16.64 -10.24 1.65
N TYR A 150 17.81 -9.85 2.09
CA TYR A 150 18.26 -8.44 2.24
C TYR A 150 18.51 -7.75 0.89
N GLU A 151 17.82 -8.17 -0.16
CA GLU A 151 18.00 -7.56 -1.47
C GLU A 151 17.18 -6.28 -1.61
N PRO A 152 17.79 -5.22 -2.16
CA PRO A 152 17.09 -4.00 -2.50
C PRO A 152 15.91 -4.26 -3.43
N SER A 153 14.87 -3.43 -3.33
CA SER A 153 13.68 -3.54 -4.15
C SER A 153 14.00 -3.54 -5.65
N HIS A 154 13.56 -4.58 -6.37
CA HIS A 154 13.67 -4.64 -7.83
C HIS A 154 12.96 -3.48 -8.52
N VAL A 155 11.92 -2.90 -7.90
CA VAL A 155 11.21 -1.72 -8.41
C VAL A 155 12.12 -0.50 -8.34
N ILE A 156 12.78 -0.26 -7.20
CA ILE A 156 13.70 0.88 -7.05
C ILE A 156 14.90 0.71 -7.98
N LYS A 157 15.44 -0.52 -8.11
CA LYS A 157 16.51 -0.82 -9.08
C LYS A 157 16.11 -0.47 -10.52
N ALA A 158 14.84 -0.76 -10.90
CA ALA A 158 14.34 -0.43 -12.24
C ALA A 158 14.08 1.08 -12.43
N MET A 159 13.84 1.82 -11.36
CA MET A 159 13.58 3.27 -11.40
C MET A 159 14.85 4.12 -11.31
N ASN A 160 15.93 3.58 -10.75
CA ASN A 160 17.13 4.36 -10.45
C ASN A 160 18.39 3.51 -10.61
N ASN A 161 19.47 4.13 -11.14
CA ASN A 161 20.78 3.50 -11.33
C ASN A 161 21.80 3.89 -10.24
N ASN A 162 21.43 4.75 -9.28
CA ASN A 162 22.31 5.18 -8.20
C ASN A 162 22.23 4.17 -7.05
N GLU A 163 23.33 3.46 -6.81
CA GLU A 163 23.45 2.44 -5.76
C GLU A 163 23.13 2.96 -4.36
N ASN A 164 23.51 4.19 -4.01
CA ASN A 164 23.22 4.78 -2.70
C ASN A 164 21.72 5.02 -2.52
N ILE A 165 21.03 5.45 -3.58
CA ILE A 165 19.56 5.60 -3.54
C ILE A 165 18.88 4.23 -3.40
N ILE A 166 19.38 3.23 -4.12
CA ILE A 166 18.81 1.87 -4.09
C ILE A 166 18.99 1.25 -2.71
N LYS A 167 20.18 1.33 -2.12
CA LYS A 167 20.50 0.77 -0.79
C LYS A 167 19.82 1.53 0.35
N GLY A 168 19.71 2.85 0.23
CA GLY A 168 19.06 3.70 1.23
C GLY A 168 17.52 3.75 1.14
N ALA A 169 16.91 3.01 0.21
CA ALA A 169 15.46 3.09 -0.04
C ALA A 169 14.64 2.46 1.08
N VAL A 170 13.85 3.26 1.78
CA VAL A 170 12.91 2.83 2.80
C VAL A 170 11.47 3.17 2.42
N ARG A 171 10.53 2.31 2.83
CA ARG A 171 9.10 2.54 2.65
C ARG A 171 8.43 2.66 4.01
N ILE A 172 7.78 3.79 4.22
CA ILE A 172 6.90 4.02 5.37
C ILE A 172 5.46 3.96 4.90
N SER A 173 4.64 3.18 5.60
CA SER A 173 3.21 3.03 5.31
C SER A 173 2.40 3.23 6.57
N TRP A 174 1.23 3.87 6.44
CA TRP A 174 0.35 4.16 7.57
C TRP A 174 -1.12 4.03 7.16
N CYS A 175 -2.00 4.15 8.12
CA CYS A 175 -3.43 4.14 7.88
C CYS A 175 -4.15 5.07 8.87
N HIS A 176 -5.45 5.16 8.74
CA HIS A 176 -6.29 5.98 9.62
C HIS A 176 -6.34 5.52 11.09
N LEU A 177 -5.74 4.38 11.43
CA LEU A 177 -5.59 3.89 12.79
C LEU A 177 -4.20 4.21 13.38
N THR A 178 -3.28 4.70 12.56
CA THR A 178 -1.97 5.15 13.01
C THR A 178 -2.13 6.41 13.87
N GLU A 179 -1.38 6.50 14.95
CA GLU A 179 -1.36 7.67 15.80
C GLU A 179 -1.00 8.94 15.02
N ASN A 180 -1.63 10.05 15.39
CA ASN A 180 -1.45 11.31 14.65
C ASN A 180 -0.09 11.98 14.89
N LYS A 181 0.71 11.49 15.82
CA LYS A 181 2.02 12.05 16.17
C LYS A 181 3.11 11.02 15.90
N ILE A 182 3.89 11.27 14.87
CA ILE A 182 5.11 10.51 14.59
C ILE A 182 6.25 11.13 15.41
N PRO A 183 7.14 10.34 16.04
CA PRO A 183 8.28 10.85 16.81
C PRO A 183 9.40 11.37 15.88
N VAL A 184 9.08 12.40 15.08
CA VAL A 184 9.92 12.92 13.98
C VAL A 184 11.27 13.39 14.50
N GLU A 185 11.30 14.15 15.60
CA GLU A 185 12.55 14.72 16.14
C GLU A 185 13.47 13.61 16.67
N GLU A 186 12.91 12.62 17.37
CA GLU A 186 13.68 11.49 17.89
C GLU A 186 14.24 10.61 16.76
N ILE A 187 13.43 10.33 15.73
CA ILE A 187 13.89 9.62 14.53
C ILE A 187 15.04 10.39 13.86
N LYS A 188 14.88 11.70 13.72
CA LYS A 188 15.91 12.57 13.12
C LYS A 188 17.21 12.52 13.89
N GLU A 189 17.16 12.70 15.21
CA GLU A 189 18.32 12.67 16.10
C GLU A 189 19.08 11.35 15.98
N ARG A 190 18.36 10.21 16.06
CA ARG A 190 18.97 8.89 15.93
C ARG A 190 19.63 8.68 14.56
N LEU A 191 19.00 9.13 13.48
CA LEU A 191 19.55 9.00 12.14
C LEU A 191 20.74 9.94 11.91
N GLN A 192 20.74 11.14 12.50
CA GLN A 192 21.89 12.05 12.43
C GLN A 192 23.15 11.48 13.09
N ASN A 193 23.01 10.58 14.04
CA ASN A 193 24.14 9.91 14.71
C ASN A 193 24.78 8.80 13.84
N ILE A 194 24.19 8.44 12.71
CA ILE A 194 24.70 7.41 11.78
C ILE A 194 24.96 7.96 10.36
N ILE A 195 24.75 9.26 10.13
CA ILE A 195 25.12 10.00 8.93
C ILE A 195 26.54 10.54 9.07
#